data_0e8a5b34f780fd799456dac53b651034
#
_entry.id   0e8a5b34f780fd799456dac53b651034
#
_cell.length_a   1.000
_cell.length_b   1.000
_cell.length_c   1.000
_cell.angle_alpha   90.00
_cell.angle_beta   90.00
_cell.angle_gamma   90.00
#
_symmetry.space_group_name_H-M   'P 1'
#
loop_
_entity.id
_entity.type
_entity.pdbx_description
1 polymer ?
#
loop_
_entity_poly.entity_id
_entity_poly.type
_entity_poly.pdbx_seq_one_letter_code
_entity_poly.pdbx_strand_id
1 'polypeptide(L)'
;MKRFLLILTAFLGILSCGKEKVFPIIHTGDPEEGDPGPVKDDPDDVNWAAAIGYVFDASVIPEIHISVTKEQWDALLAAYDKDHDTREFVVCDVEYRKGSEVTKIGEAGLRLKGNTSRRRPYEGGKYRHVHFGLNLHRNHEDPEHTIKGVRRMDLKWFKDDPAYVREIYCYDLFRRFGVWTAVHDVYARLWLKVGDEKEVYYGVYGMLEHIDKNYLRARLDQFGDKGGDLWKCFWSASLAEENASMGLDDNRSSFTYELKTGKAEDFPAAKARLKDFIHQVKTLDGAAFDTWIGAHMDVDLFLKTYAVNVAVGMWDDYWNNTNNYYLYIGPGDDYKVWFIPYDYDNTLGTSAACGIQSDAGRQDPYKWGSDKNPLMTKILKNSAWKAKYKQYLQQLCQDGGPFSYKLSVSRIRAWQTAVQPYVSNDTGEDMAISDRPASWSNHGEYRLLEDSQNNFFKVKAGVVGKMQ
;
A
#
# COMPACT_ATOMS: atom_id res chain seq x y z
N MET A 1 -29.72 31.29 -50.01
CA MET A 1 -29.72 31.52 -48.54
C MET A 1 -29.63 30.16 -47.86
N LYS A 2 -28.42 29.74 -47.47
CA LYS A 2 -28.16 28.46 -46.77
C LYS A 2 -28.02 28.79 -45.27
N ARG A 3 -28.91 28.22 -44.45
CA ARG A 3 -28.85 28.33 -42.99
C ARG A 3 -27.82 27.30 -42.47
N PHE A 4 -26.76 27.76 -41.83
CA PHE A 4 -25.86 26.96 -41.04
C PHE A 4 -26.52 26.63 -39.70
N LEU A 5 -26.64 25.34 -39.41
CA LEU A 5 -27.07 24.81 -38.12
C LEU A 5 -25.81 24.51 -37.31
N LEU A 6 -25.56 25.30 -36.28
CA LEU A 6 -24.48 25.05 -35.31
C LEU A 6 -24.96 23.97 -34.35
N ILE A 7 -24.38 22.79 -34.44
CA ILE A 7 -24.56 21.73 -33.43
C ILE A 7 -23.48 21.96 -32.35
N LEU A 8 -23.95 22.41 -31.20
CA LEU A 8 -23.16 22.52 -29.98
C LEU A 8 -23.05 21.13 -29.38
N THR A 9 -21.94 20.41 -29.62
CA THR A 9 -21.64 19.17 -28.96
C THR A 9 -21.04 19.48 -27.57
N ALA A 10 -21.85 19.30 -26.55
CA ALA A 10 -21.39 19.28 -25.19
C ALA A 10 -20.48 18.05 -24.98
N PHE A 11 -19.20 18.30 -24.81
CA PHE A 11 -18.26 17.28 -24.32
C PHE A 11 -18.57 16.99 -22.84
N LEU A 12 -19.35 15.95 -22.58
CA LEU A 12 -19.33 15.29 -21.27
C LEU A 12 -18.00 14.54 -21.19
N GLY A 13 -17.03 15.11 -20.50
CA GLY A 13 -15.83 14.42 -20.09
C GLY A 13 -16.20 13.34 -19.07
N ILE A 14 -16.42 12.12 -19.54
CA ILE A 14 -16.44 10.95 -18.67
C ILE A 14 -15.01 10.74 -18.25
N LEU A 15 -14.67 11.13 -17.02
CA LEU A 15 -13.44 10.72 -16.34
C LEU A 15 -13.49 9.20 -16.20
N SER A 16 -12.92 8.49 -17.17
CA SER A 16 -12.70 7.05 -17.11
C SER A 16 -11.68 6.77 -16.04
N CYS A 17 -12.11 6.13 -14.98
CA CYS A 17 -11.22 5.54 -13.99
C CYS A 17 -10.40 4.44 -14.70
N GLY A 18 -9.17 4.80 -15.14
CA GLY A 18 -8.06 3.93 -15.45
C GLY A 18 -8.28 2.77 -16.43
N LYS A 19 -8.47 3.07 -17.71
CA LYS A 19 -7.98 2.19 -18.76
C LYS A 19 -6.91 2.94 -19.55
N GLU A 20 -5.68 2.90 -19.06
CA GLU A 20 -4.54 3.23 -19.91
C GLU A 20 -4.39 2.13 -20.97
N LYS A 21 -4.29 2.55 -22.24
CA LYS A 21 -4.05 1.65 -23.36
C LYS A 21 -2.66 1.04 -23.20
N VAL A 22 -2.62 -0.25 -22.97
CA VAL A 22 -1.37 -1.03 -23.00
C VAL A 22 -0.89 -1.09 -24.44
N PHE A 23 0.20 -0.42 -24.76
CA PHE A 23 0.94 -0.63 -25.99
C PHE A 23 1.99 -1.74 -25.77
N PRO A 24 2.10 -2.73 -26.65
CA PRO A 24 3.13 -3.75 -26.51
C PRO A 24 4.49 -3.13 -26.85
N ILE A 25 5.36 -3.00 -25.85
CA ILE A 25 6.76 -2.66 -26.07
C ILE A 25 7.59 -3.93 -25.89
N ILE A 26 8.33 -4.28 -26.94
CA ILE A 26 9.28 -5.40 -26.94
C ILE A 26 10.49 -4.99 -26.11
N HIS A 27 10.79 -5.74 -25.05
CA HIS A 27 11.95 -5.53 -24.21
C HIS A 27 13.05 -6.55 -24.49
N THR A 28 14.25 -6.02 -24.67
CA THR A 28 15.50 -6.77 -24.50
C THR A 28 15.74 -6.87 -22.99
N GLY A 29 15.80 -8.11 -22.50
CA GLY A 29 15.88 -8.38 -21.06
C GLY A 29 17.10 -7.74 -20.41
N ASP A 30 16.83 -7.07 -19.29
CA ASP A 30 17.82 -6.79 -18.28
C ASP A 30 17.79 -7.89 -17.21
N PRO A 31 18.93 -8.14 -16.54
CA PRO A 31 19.05 -9.28 -15.66
C PRO A 31 18.05 -9.17 -14.52
N GLU A 32 17.32 -10.23 -14.35
CA GLU A 32 16.42 -10.63 -13.28
C GLU A 32 16.50 -9.80 -12.00
N GLU A 33 15.40 -9.07 -11.65
CA GLU A 33 15.02 -8.97 -10.25
C GLU A 33 14.48 -10.33 -9.75
N GLY A 34 14.89 -11.40 -10.39
CA GLY A 34 14.95 -12.70 -9.78
C GLY A 34 15.83 -12.54 -8.56
N ASP A 35 15.32 -12.99 -7.42
CA ASP A 35 16.08 -13.21 -6.21
C ASP A 35 17.55 -13.45 -6.54
N PRO A 36 18.49 -12.64 -6.05
CA PRO A 36 19.88 -13.07 -6.03
C PRO A 36 19.83 -14.44 -5.36
N GLY A 37 20.24 -15.50 -6.07
CA GLY A 37 20.03 -16.90 -5.69
C GLY A 37 20.31 -17.17 -4.20
N PRO A 38 20.22 -18.37 -3.69
CA PRO A 38 20.29 -18.61 -2.27
C PRO A 38 21.47 -17.85 -1.70
N VAL A 39 21.14 -16.71 -1.01
CA VAL A 39 22.12 -15.90 -0.31
C VAL A 39 22.81 -16.89 0.61
N LYS A 40 24.13 -17.04 0.48
CA LYS A 40 24.93 -18.01 1.24
C LYS A 40 24.79 -17.82 2.74
N ASP A 41 24.35 -16.65 3.16
CA ASP A 41 24.03 -16.29 4.53
C ASP A 41 22.56 -15.87 4.57
N ASP A 42 21.63 -16.85 4.61
CA ASP A 42 20.27 -16.60 5.03
C ASP A 42 20.37 -16.12 6.50
N PRO A 43 20.06 -14.85 6.83
CA PRO A 43 20.25 -14.34 8.16
C PRO A 43 19.18 -14.89 9.10
N ASP A 44 19.24 -16.19 9.39
CA ASP A 44 18.44 -16.80 10.43
C ASP A 44 18.76 -16.19 11.81
N ASP A 45 19.89 -15.46 11.91
CA ASP A 45 20.34 -14.76 13.12
C ASP A 45 19.79 -13.32 13.28
N VAL A 46 19.01 -12.78 12.34
CA VAL A 46 18.41 -11.46 12.50
C VAL A 46 17.28 -11.50 13.52
N ASN A 47 17.41 -10.75 14.60
CA ASN A 47 16.28 -10.49 15.49
C ASN A 47 15.28 -9.54 14.83
N TRP A 48 14.37 -10.11 14.04
CA TRP A 48 13.41 -9.34 13.25
C TRP A 48 12.49 -8.46 14.10
N ALA A 49 12.08 -8.90 15.28
CA ALA A 49 11.27 -8.10 16.18
C ALA A 49 12.03 -6.84 16.63
N ALA A 50 13.33 -6.98 16.98
CA ALA A 50 14.17 -5.84 17.33
C ALA A 50 14.45 -4.95 16.12
N ALA A 51 14.68 -5.52 14.93
CA ALA A 51 14.94 -4.78 13.69
C ALA A 51 13.74 -3.91 13.29
N ILE A 52 12.58 -4.51 13.20
CA ILE A 52 11.31 -3.82 12.89
C ILE A 52 10.98 -2.81 14.00
N GLY A 53 11.14 -3.21 15.27
CA GLY A 53 10.93 -2.32 16.43
C GLY A 53 11.84 -1.11 16.42
N TYR A 54 13.09 -1.22 15.92
CA TYR A 54 13.99 -0.08 15.78
C TYR A 54 13.64 0.80 14.57
N VAL A 55 13.54 0.20 13.38
CA VAL A 55 13.38 0.96 12.13
C VAL A 55 12.02 1.67 12.10
N PHE A 56 10.96 0.97 12.49
CA PHE A 56 9.59 1.48 12.45
C PHE A 56 9.03 1.91 13.81
N ASP A 57 9.89 2.24 14.77
CA ASP A 57 9.49 2.92 15.99
C ASP A 57 9.10 4.39 15.68
N ALA A 58 7.86 4.74 15.96
CA ALA A 58 7.31 6.07 15.70
C ALA A 58 7.67 7.12 16.75
N SER A 59 8.40 6.76 17.82
CA SER A 59 8.79 7.70 18.90
C SER A 59 9.84 8.72 18.46
N VAL A 60 10.67 8.35 17.46
CA VAL A 60 11.70 9.21 16.88
C VAL A 60 11.55 9.23 15.36
N ILE A 61 11.36 10.40 14.79
CA ILE A 61 11.30 10.60 13.33
C ILE A 61 12.73 10.52 12.77
N PRO A 62 13.08 9.47 12.00
CA PRO A 62 14.41 9.37 11.42
C PRO A 62 14.65 10.38 10.30
N GLU A 63 15.93 10.62 10.02
CA GLU A 63 16.40 11.33 8.84
C GLU A 63 16.96 10.34 7.82
N ILE A 64 16.63 10.54 6.56
CA ILE A 64 17.13 9.76 5.43
C ILE A 64 17.78 10.71 4.45
N HIS A 65 19.09 10.59 4.29
CA HIS A 65 19.87 11.36 3.33
C HIS A 65 20.28 10.44 2.18
N ILE A 66 19.86 10.79 0.96
CA ILE A 66 20.18 10.03 -0.25
C ILE A 66 21.14 10.87 -1.07
N SER A 67 22.29 10.32 -1.43
CA SER A 67 23.25 10.95 -2.33
C SER A 67 23.35 10.12 -3.62
N VAL A 68 23.15 10.77 -4.76
CA VAL A 68 23.30 10.18 -6.09
C VAL A 68 24.33 10.96 -6.89
N THR A 69 25.14 10.29 -7.73
CA THR A 69 25.98 11.03 -8.67
C THR A 69 25.12 11.70 -9.75
N LYS A 70 25.68 12.66 -10.44
CA LYS A 70 24.96 13.33 -11.54
C LYS A 70 24.60 12.35 -12.66
N GLU A 71 25.47 11.40 -12.97
CA GLU A 71 25.26 10.37 -13.97
C GLU A 71 24.09 9.43 -13.57
N GLN A 72 24.06 9.00 -12.31
CA GLN A 72 22.97 8.14 -11.80
C GLN A 72 21.63 8.90 -11.77
N TRP A 73 21.66 10.18 -11.43
CA TRP A 73 20.45 11.01 -11.48
C TRP A 73 19.92 11.19 -12.90
N ASP A 74 20.81 11.48 -13.85
CA ASP A 74 20.45 11.61 -15.27
C ASP A 74 19.93 10.27 -15.83
N ALA A 75 20.50 9.15 -15.40
CA ALA A 75 20.00 7.81 -15.75
C ALA A 75 18.58 7.57 -15.22
N LEU A 76 18.29 7.97 -13.96
CA LEU A 76 16.94 7.88 -13.39
C LEU A 76 15.91 8.70 -14.18
N LEU A 77 16.29 9.92 -14.58
CA LEU A 77 15.44 10.79 -15.39
C LEU A 77 15.22 10.22 -16.78
N ALA A 78 16.27 9.71 -17.43
CA ALA A 78 16.19 9.10 -18.75
C ALA A 78 15.34 7.81 -18.74
N ALA A 79 15.46 6.99 -17.70
CA ALA A 79 14.62 5.80 -17.53
C ALA A 79 13.13 6.18 -17.43
N TYR A 80 12.81 7.20 -16.64
CA TYR A 80 11.43 7.72 -16.55
C TYR A 80 10.93 8.29 -17.88
N ASP A 81 11.75 9.08 -18.57
CA ASP A 81 11.38 9.71 -19.85
C ASP A 81 11.15 8.66 -20.95
N LYS A 82 11.89 7.54 -20.90
CA LYS A 82 11.72 6.39 -21.81
C LYS A 82 10.47 5.57 -21.47
N ASP A 83 10.20 5.38 -20.20
CA ASP A 83 9.11 4.56 -19.69
C ASP A 83 8.63 5.11 -18.33
N HIS A 84 7.45 5.72 -18.31
CA HIS A 84 6.88 6.29 -17.09
C HIS A 84 6.64 5.23 -16.01
N ASP A 85 6.52 3.95 -16.36
CA ASP A 85 6.33 2.84 -15.44
C ASP A 85 7.62 2.10 -15.08
N THR A 86 8.77 2.67 -15.47
CA THR A 86 10.09 2.07 -15.21
C THR A 86 10.25 1.67 -13.74
N ARG A 87 10.84 0.50 -13.51
CA ARG A 87 11.24 0.02 -12.18
C ARG A 87 12.77 -0.05 -12.04
N GLU A 88 13.49 0.54 -12.99
CA GLU A 88 14.95 0.56 -12.97
C GLU A 88 15.48 1.24 -11.72
N PHE A 89 16.52 0.64 -11.12
CA PHE A 89 17.26 1.19 -10.03
C PHE A 89 18.51 1.90 -10.51
N VAL A 90 18.82 3.02 -9.89
CA VAL A 90 20.11 3.70 -9.98
C VAL A 90 20.87 3.53 -8.68
N VAL A 91 22.19 3.65 -8.72
CA VAL A 91 23.05 3.53 -7.54
C VAL A 91 23.00 4.84 -6.74
N CYS A 92 22.90 4.71 -5.42
CA CYS A 92 22.95 5.82 -4.47
C CYS A 92 23.64 5.43 -3.17
N ASP A 93 24.08 6.42 -2.41
CA ASP A 93 24.48 6.22 -1.01
C ASP A 93 23.35 6.69 -0.10
N VAL A 94 23.15 6.00 1.02
CA VAL A 94 22.13 6.30 2.01
C VAL A 94 22.77 6.50 3.38
N GLU A 95 22.43 7.61 4.03
CA GLU A 95 22.71 7.81 5.45
C GLU A 95 21.37 7.88 6.20
N TYR A 96 21.16 6.91 7.08
CA TYR A 96 19.99 6.81 7.95
C TYR A 96 20.39 7.26 9.36
N ARG A 97 19.69 8.24 9.91
CA ARG A 97 19.94 8.77 11.25
C ARG A 97 18.68 8.62 12.11
N LYS A 98 18.83 7.99 13.28
CA LYS A 98 17.75 7.87 14.25
C LYS A 98 18.24 8.13 15.66
N GLY A 99 17.84 9.26 16.25
CA GLY A 99 18.42 9.74 17.50
C GLY A 99 19.92 10.03 17.35
N SER A 100 20.75 9.37 18.14
CA SER A 100 22.20 9.47 18.05
C SER A 100 22.86 8.43 17.14
N GLU A 101 22.09 7.47 16.64
CA GLU A 101 22.62 6.42 15.76
C GLU A 101 22.64 6.88 14.32
N VAL A 102 23.74 6.55 13.62
CA VAL A 102 23.93 6.82 12.18
C VAL A 102 24.37 5.54 11.49
N THR A 103 23.61 5.12 10.48
CA THR A 103 23.95 4.00 9.60
C THR A 103 24.24 4.55 8.20
N LYS A 104 25.39 4.20 7.62
CA LYS A 104 25.77 4.60 6.26
C LYS A 104 25.84 3.36 5.39
N ILE A 105 25.21 3.42 4.24
CA ILE A 105 25.13 2.34 3.26
C ILE A 105 25.51 2.92 1.92
N GLY A 106 26.62 2.43 1.37
CA GLY A 106 27.06 2.76 0.02
C GLY A 106 26.37 1.86 -1.01
N GLU A 107 26.35 2.33 -2.24
CA GLU A 107 25.89 1.56 -3.42
C GLU A 107 24.51 0.91 -3.27
N ALA A 108 23.62 1.53 -2.50
CA ALA A 108 22.22 1.14 -2.43
C ALA A 108 21.51 1.41 -3.77
N GLY A 109 20.33 0.82 -3.95
CA GLY A 109 19.47 1.05 -5.08
C GLY A 109 18.39 2.08 -4.79
N LEU A 110 18.22 3.08 -5.65
CA LEU A 110 17.13 4.05 -5.64
C LEU A 110 16.31 3.93 -6.91
N ARG A 111 14.99 3.92 -6.80
CA ARG A 111 14.08 3.98 -7.95
C ARG A 111 12.86 4.86 -7.69
N LEU A 112 12.18 5.25 -8.75
CA LEU A 112 10.84 5.84 -8.65
C LEU A 112 9.79 4.78 -8.35
N LYS A 113 8.77 5.17 -7.57
CA LYS A 113 7.59 4.34 -7.25
C LYS A 113 6.29 5.08 -7.54
N GLY A 114 5.20 4.36 -7.38
CA GLY A 114 3.84 4.82 -7.64
C GLY A 114 3.27 4.24 -8.93
N ASN A 115 2.01 4.44 -9.15
CA ASN A 115 1.28 4.16 -10.38
C ASN A 115 0.77 5.51 -10.91
N THR A 116 -0.45 5.90 -10.60
CA THR A 116 -1.01 7.22 -10.96
C THR A 116 -0.29 8.41 -10.32
N SER A 117 0.43 8.18 -9.22
CA SER A 117 1.25 9.17 -8.51
C SER A 117 2.65 9.38 -9.11
N ARG A 118 3.07 8.52 -10.05
CA ARG A 118 4.42 8.59 -10.61
C ARG A 118 4.57 9.81 -11.51
N ARG A 119 5.63 10.58 -11.28
CA ARG A 119 5.97 11.74 -12.09
C ARG A 119 7.49 11.95 -12.12
N ARG A 120 7.94 12.82 -13.00
CA ARG A 120 9.36 13.17 -13.13
C ARG A 120 9.83 13.90 -11.87
N PRO A 121 10.91 13.44 -11.21
CA PRO A 121 11.37 14.01 -9.93
C PRO A 121 12.06 15.37 -10.07
N TYR A 122 12.42 15.76 -11.30
CA TYR A 122 13.02 17.07 -11.59
C TYR A 122 12.48 17.61 -12.91
N GLU A 123 11.87 18.77 -12.88
CA GLU A 123 11.24 19.39 -14.03
C GLU A 123 11.25 20.92 -13.95
N GLY A 124 11.58 21.60 -15.05
CA GLY A 124 11.60 23.05 -15.11
C GLY A 124 12.57 23.72 -14.13
N GLY A 125 13.69 23.06 -13.82
CA GLY A 125 14.69 23.57 -12.87
C GLY A 125 14.32 23.37 -11.40
N LYS A 126 13.30 22.55 -11.07
CA LYS A 126 12.80 22.33 -9.71
C LYS A 126 12.72 20.86 -9.38
N TYR A 127 13.08 20.50 -8.17
CA TYR A 127 12.81 19.21 -7.59
C TYR A 127 11.32 19.09 -7.25
N ARG A 128 10.75 17.89 -7.45
CA ARG A 128 9.33 17.59 -7.26
C ARG A 128 9.18 16.43 -6.29
N HIS A 129 8.14 16.47 -5.47
CA HIS A 129 7.79 15.31 -4.63
C HIS A 129 7.46 14.10 -5.49
N VAL A 130 8.05 12.96 -5.18
CA VAL A 130 7.79 11.66 -5.80
C VAL A 130 7.90 10.56 -4.75
N HIS A 131 7.34 9.41 -5.02
CA HIS A 131 7.61 8.22 -4.21
C HIS A 131 8.93 7.59 -4.65
N PHE A 132 9.74 7.18 -3.67
CA PHE A 132 10.98 6.45 -3.90
C PHE A 132 10.90 5.04 -3.31
N GLY A 133 11.56 4.09 -3.96
CA GLY A 133 11.87 2.77 -3.41
C GLY A 133 13.35 2.69 -3.13
N LEU A 134 13.71 2.33 -1.91
CA LEU A 134 15.08 2.05 -1.52
C LEU A 134 15.29 0.55 -1.39
N ASN A 135 16.36 0.05 -2.01
CA ASN A 135 16.87 -1.29 -1.81
C ASN A 135 18.33 -1.18 -1.34
N LEU A 136 18.53 -1.25 -0.03
CA LEU A 136 19.82 -1.06 0.61
C LEU A 136 20.83 -2.16 0.23
N HIS A 137 20.32 -3.31 -0.18
CA HIS A 137 21.06 -4.52 -0.47
C HIS A 137 21.14 -4.81 -1.99
N ARG A 138 20.84 -3.84 -2.83
CA ARG A 138 20.69 -4.04 -4.27
C ARG A 138 21.95 -4.57 -4.95
N ASN A 139 23.10 -4.03 -4.60
CA ASN A 139 24.38 -4.31 -5.23
C ASN A 139 25.33 -5.13 -4.32
N HIS A 140 24.83 -5.59 -3.17
CA HIS A 140 25.59 -6.29 -2.16
C HIS A 140 24.83 -7.48 -1.63
N GLU A 141 25.54 -8.56 -1.30
CA GLU A 141 24.95 -9.77 -0.71
C GLU A 141 25.25 -9.92 0.79
N ASP A 142 25.94 -8.94 1.37
CA ASP A 142 26.38 -8.99 2.77
C ASP A 142 25.34 -8.35 3.71
N PRO A 143 25.31 -8.77 4.99
CA PRO A 143 24.35 -8.24 5.98
C PRO A 143 24.64 -6.80 6.41
N GLU A 144 25.80 -6.21 6.07
CA GLU A 144 26.17 -4.85 6.47
C GLU A 144 25.37 -3.79 5.69
N HIS A 145 24.93 -4.12 4.47
CA HIS A 145 24.09 -3.24 3.64
C HIS A 145 22.61 -3.30 4.04
N THR A 146 22.34 -3.17 5.34
CA THR A 146 21.00 -3.18 5.93
C THR A 146 20.91 -2.21 7.09
N ILE A 147 19.70 -1.79 7.46
CA ILE A 147 19.46 -1.11 8.74
C ILE A 147 18.92 -2.15 9.71
N LYS A 148 19.80 -2.70 10.55
CA LYS A 148 19.48 -3.77 11.53
C LYS A 148 18.84 -5.01 10.87
N GLY A 149 19.14 -5.31 9.61
CA GLY A 149 18.55 -6.40 8.82
C GLY A 149 17.47 -5.97 7.86
N VAL A 150 16.88 -4.78 7.99
CA VAL A 150 15.92 -4.25 7.04
C VAL A 150 16.64 -3.85 5.75
N ARG A 151 16.24 -4.48 4.64
CA ARG A 151 16.89 -4.36 3.32
C ARG A 151 16.19 -3.38 2.38
N ARG A 152 14.88 -3.23 2.52
CA ARG A 152 14.06 -2.40 1.62
C ARG A 152 13.08 -1.56 2.41
N MET A 153 12.82 -0.37 1.90
CA MET A 153 11.75 0.50 2.38
C MET A 153 11.19 1.35 1.24
N ASP A 154 9.94 1.71 1.37
CA ASP A 154 9.27 2.61 0.45
C ASP A 154 9.11 3.98 1.10
N LEU A 155 9.56 5.02 0.40
CA LEU A 155 9.41 6.40 0.85
C LEU A 155 8.24 7.01 0.09
N LYS A 156 7.12 7.18 0.77
CA LYS A 156 5.89 7.72 0.18
C LYS A 156 5.71 9.19 0.58
N TRP A 157 5.69 10.06 -0.40
CA TRP A 157 5.21 11.41 -0.21
C TRP A 157 3.69 11.37 0.04
N PHE A 158 3.17 12.31 0.83
CA PHE A 158 1.74 12.42 1.16
C PHE A 158 0.92 13.01 0.00
N LYS A 159 1.02 12.37 -1.18
CA LYS A 159 0.27 12.77 -2.35
C LYS A 159 -1.22 12.69 -2.05
N ASP A 160 -1.93 13.79 -2.34
CA ASP A 160 -3.36 13.88 -2.13
C ASP A 160 -3.83 13.67 -0.67
N ASP A 161 -2.90 13.65 0.28
CA ASP A 161 -3.18 13.65 1.71
C ASP A 161 -2.71 14.94 2.40
N PRO A 162 -3.48 16.04 2.29
CA PRO A 162 -3.11 17.30 2.93
C PRO A 162 -3.12 17.24 4.46
N ALA A 163 -3.66 16.18 5.06
CA ALA A 163 -3.63 15.96 6.50
C ALA A 163 -2.34 15.27 6.99
N TYR A 164 -1.53 14.68 6.09
CA TYR A 164 -0.29 13.97 6.38
C TYR A 164 -0.46 12.76 7.33
N VAL A 165 -1.61 12.09 7.32
CA VAL A 165 -1.89 11.05 8.32
C VAL A 165 -2.58 9.80 7.79
N ARG A 166 -3.21 9.83 6.60
CA ARG A 166 -4.17 8.80 6.21
C ARG A 166 -3.59 7.41 6.20
N GLU A 167 -2.54 7.19 5.47
CA GLU A 167 -1.94 5.86 5.35
C GLU A 167 -1.31 5.40 6.67
N ILE A 168 -0.54 6.25 7.32
CA ILE A 168 0.09 5.97 8.64
C ILE A 168 -0.98 5.63 9.69
N TYR A 169 -2.09 6.38 9.73
CA TYR A 169 -3.18 6.13 10.65
C TYR A 169 -3.82 4.76 10.40
N CYS A 170 -4.03 4.39 9.14
CA CYS A 170 -4.64 3.11 8.80
C CYS A 170 -3.77 1.94 9.22
N TYR A 171 -2.47 1.96 8.93
CA TYR A 171 -1.57 0.88 9.33
C TYR A 171 -1.37 0.81 10.85
N ASP A 172 -1.31 1.94 11.55
CA ASP A 172 -1.32 1.97 13.01
C ASP A 172 -2.61 1.35 13.57
N LEU A 173 -3.78 1.69 12.99
CA LEU A 173 -5.06 1.13 13.41
C LEU A 173 -5.15 -0.37 13.19
N PHE A 174 -4.70 -0.87 12.03
CA PHE A 174 -4.65 -2.31 11.74
C PHE A 174 -3.87 -3.05 12.83
N ARG A 175 -2.66 -2.60 13.14
CA ARG A 175 -1.82 -3.26 14.14
C ARG A 175 -2.43 -3.20 15.54
N ARG A 176 -2.96 -2.05 15.95
CA ARG A 176 -3.66 -1.90 17.24
C ARG A 176 -4.90 -2.76 17.35
N PHE A 177 -5.52 -3.10 16.23
CA PHE A 177 -6.69 -3.99 16.19
C PHE A 177 -6.31 -5.46 16.00
N GLY A 178 -5.02 -5.78 16.03
CA GLY A 178 -4.52 -7.16 15.95
C GLY A 178 -4.43 -7.73 14.55
N VAL A 179 -4.43 -6.88 13.51
CA VAL A 179 -4.17 -7.30 12.12
C VAL A 179 -2.66 -7.29 11.89
N TRP A 180 -2.03 -8.39 12.25
CA TRP A 180 -0.58 -8.54 12.21
C TRP A 180 0.00 -8.62 10.77
N THR A 181 -0.85 -8.89 9.75
CA THR A 181 -0.46 -8.85 8.34
C THR A 181 -0.32 -7.43 7.80
N ALA A 182 -0.72 -6.41 8.53
CA ALA A 182 -0.50 -5.03 8.12
C ALA A 182 0.99 -4.65 8.24
N VAL A 183 1.48 -3.90 7.27
CA VAL A 183 2.84 -3.35 7.28
C VAL A 183 3.02 -2.26 8.33
N HIS A 184 4.26 -1.89 8.59
CA HIS A 184 4.61 -0.71 9.37
C HIS A 184 4.74 0.50 8.44
N ASP A 185 4.27 1.63 8.92
CA ASP A 185 4.44 2.93 8.28
C ASP A 185 4.69 3.99 9.37
N VAL A 186 5.74 4.78 9.21
CA VAL A 186 6.14 5.83 10.15
C VAL A 186 6.63 7.05 9.38
N TYR A 187 6.63 8.19 10.04
CA TYR A 187 7.22 9.39 9.44
C TYR A 187 8.74 9.29 9.35
N ALA A 188 9.29 9.86 8.27
CA ALA A 188 10.70 10.12 8.10
C ALA A 188 10.90 11.52 7.49
N ARG A 189 12.06 12.10 7.69
CA ARG A 189 12.49 13.32 6.99
C ARG A 189 13.45 12.94 5.88
N LEU A 190 13.26 13.48 4.68
CA LEU A 190 14.00 13.08 3.50
C LEU A 190 14.83 14.23 2.94
N TRP A 191 16.09 13.92 2.65
CA TRP A 191 17.01 14.78 1.89
C TRP A 191 17.53 14.06 0.66
N LEU A 192 17.76 14.83 -0.41
CA LEU A 192 18.37 14.32 -1.64
C LEU A 192 19.52 15.26 -2.07
N LYS A 193 20.67 14.67 -2.35
CA LYS A 193 21.83 15.35 -2.91
C LYS A 193 22.17 14.75 -4.27
N VAL A 194 22.34 15.60 -5.30
CA VAL A 194 22.72 15.18 -6.66
C VAL A 194 24.10 15.74 -6.98
N GLY A 195 25.08 14.87 -7.17
CA GLY A 195 26.47 15.25 -7.46
C GLY A 195 27.02 16.24 -6.44
N ASP A 196 27.58 17.35 -6.92
CA ASP A 196 28.14 18.42 -6.07
C ASP A 196 27.12 19.52 -5.72
N GLU A 197 25.84 19.36 -6.10
CA GLU A 197 24.80 20.32 -5.76
C GLU A 197 24.52 20.36 -4.25
N LYS A 198 23.92 21.46 -3.81
CA LYS A 198 23.44 21.56 -2.43
C LYS A 198 22.37 20.49 -2.19
N GLU A 199 22.45 19.83 -1.05
CA GLU A 199 21.41 18.91 -0.60
C GLU A 199 20.05 19.61 -0.51
N VAL A 200 19.00 18.97 -1.02
CA VAL A 200 17.63 19.47 -1.07
C VAL A 200 16.81 18.75 -0.01
N TYR A 201 16.17 19.50 0.87
CA TYR A 201 15.24 18.94 1.85
C TYR A 201 13.87 18.69 1.21
N TYR A 202 13.47 17.44 1.12
CA TYR A 202 12.19 17.02 0.55
C TYR A 202 11.03 17.07 1.55
N GLY A 203 11.28 17.31 2.83
CA GLY A 203 10.23 17.37 3.85
C GLY A 203 9.92 16.04 4.51
N VAL A 204 8.65 15.89 4.92
CA VAL A 204 8.16 14.71 5.62
C VAL A 204 7.63 13.69 4.63
N TYR A 205 8.02 12.43 4.84
CA TYR A 205 7.62 11.26 4.07
C TYR A 205 7.06 10.16 4.98
N GLY A 206 6.19 9.32 4.47
CA GLY A 206 5.90 8.01 5.04
C GLY A 206 7.05 7.07 4.70
N MET A 207 7.61 6.38 5.69
CA MET A 207 8.57 5.30 5.53
C MET A 207 7.84 3.99 5.77
N LEU A 208 7.52 3.31 4.67
CA LEU A 208 6.69 2.12 4.64
C LEU A 208 7.54 0.86 4.56
N GLU A 209 7.19 -0.15 5.35
CA GLU A 209 7.77 -1.49 5.25
C GLU A 209 7.46 -2.09 3.87
N HIS A 210 8.49 -2.54 3.17
CA HIS A 210 8.32 -3.14 1.84
C HIS A 210 7.84 -4.59 1.98
N ILE A 211 6.80 -4.97 1.22
CA ILE A 211 6.25 -6.32 1.24
C ILE A 211 7.05 -7.21 0.27
N ASP A 212 7.97 -7.99 0.84
CA ASP A 212 8.85 -8.93 0.15
C ASP A 212 9.18 -10.14 1.06
N LYS A 213 10.22 -10.88 0.73
CA LYS A 213 10.71 -12.00 1.55
C LYS A 213 11.09 -11.57 2.98
N ASN A 214 11.61 -10.36 3.17
CA ASN A 214 11.95 -9.89 4.52
C ASN A 214 10.71 -9.60 5.37
N TYR A 215 9.64 -9.09 4.75
CA TYR A 215 8.35 -8.96 5.40
C TYR A 215 7.82 -10.33 5.88
N LEU A 216 7.97 -11.40 5.06
CA LEU A 216 7.57 -12.75 5.45
C LEU A 216 8.44 -13.31 6.57
N ARG A 217 9.76 -13.10 6.50
CA ARG A 217 10.72 -13.51 7.56
C ARG A 217 10.41 -12.85 8.90
N ALA A 218 10.09 -11.56 8.88
CA ALA A 218 9.75 -10.81 10.08
C ALA A 218 8.45 -11.30 10.77
N ARG A 219 7.67 -12.13 10.09
CA ARG A 219 6.39 -12.71 10.57
C ARG A 219 6.37 -14.22 10.45
N LEU A 220 7.54 -14.86 10.44
CA LEU A 220 7.66 -16.32 10.25
C LEU A 220 6.88 -17.10 11.29
N ASP A 221 6.89 -16.65 12.55
CA ASP A 221 6.13 -17.31 13.64
C ASP A 221 4.62 -17.29 13.39
N GLN A 222 4.10 -16.27 12.69
CA GLN A 222 2.69 -16.15 12.39
C GLN A 222 2.30 -16.86 11.09
N PHE A 223 3.12 -16.76 10.04
CA PHE A 223 2.87 -17.46 8.78
C PHE A 223 3.14 -18.96 8.90
N GLY A 224 4.05 -19.36 9.79
CA GLY A 224 4.48 -20.75 9.98
C GLY A 224 5.44 -21.25 8.90
N ASP A 225 5.64 -20.52 7.82
CA ASP A 225 6.52 -20.82 6.71
C ASP A 225 6.91 -19.58 5.92
N LYS A 226 8.07 -19.61 5.26
CA LYS A 226 8.57 -18.55 4.37
C LYS A 226 8.68 -18.96 2.89
N GLY A 227 8.41 -20.24 2.59
CA GLY A 227 8.56 -20.83 1.25
C GLY A 227 7.30 -20.78 0.39
N GLY A 228 6.29 -20.03 0.81
CA GLY A 228 5.05 -19.87 0.05
C GLY A 228 5.12 -18.75 -0.98
N ASP A 229 3.99 -18.54 -1.64
CA ASP A 229 3.83 -17.64 -2.78
C ASP A 229 3.26 -16.30 -2.34
N LEU A 230 4.03 -15.24 -2.47
CA LEU A 230 3.57 -13.88 -2.23
C LEU A 230 3.08 -13.24 -3.53
N TRP A 231 1.79 -12.99 -3.63
CA TRP A 231 1.15 -12.41 -4.81
C TRP A 231 0.74 -10.98 -4.55
N LYS A 232 1.22 -10.03 -5.37
CA LYS A 232 0.66 -8.69 -5.43
C LYS A 232 -0.55 -8.69 -6.36
N CYS A 233 -1.66 -8.16 -5.87
CA CYS A 233 -2.95 -8.14 -6.55
C CYS A 233 -3.25 -6.70 -7.02
N PHE A 234 -3.28 -6.53 -8.33
CA PHE A 234 -3.53 -5.24 -8.99
C PHE A 234 -4.99 -5.11 -9.39
N TRP A 235 -5.32 -3.99 -10.00
CA TRP A 235 -6.65 -3.71 -10.49
C TRP A 235 -7.22 -4.88 -11.32
N SER A 236 -8.48 -5.22 -11.07
CA SER A 236 -9.20 -6.41 -11.57
C SER A 236 -8.89 -7.73 -10.86
N ALA A 237 -8.12 -7.73 -9.77
CA ALA A 237 -7.87 -8.92 -8.97
C ALA A 237 -9.10 -9.27 -8.11
N SER A 238 -10.15 -9.80 -8.74
CA SER A 238 -11.46 -10.03 -8.12
C SER A 238 -11.59 -11.37 -7.37
N LEU A 239 -10.62 -12.27 -7.53
CA LEU A 239 -10.71 -13.67 -7.08
C LEU A 239 -11.93 -14.42 -7.65
N ALA A 240 -12.43 -13.98 -8.80
CA ALA A 240 -13.55 -14.59 -9.52
C ALA A 240 -13.17 -15.09 -10.91
N GLU A 241 -12.04 -14.62 -11.45
CA GLU A 241 -11.62 -14.87 -12.84
C GLU A 241 -10.39 -15.80 -12.89
N GLU A 242 -10.63 -17.10 -13.15
CA GLU A 242 -9.58 -18.12 -13.24
C GLU A 242 -8.56 -17.86 -14.38
N ASN A 243 -8.97 -17.12 -15.40
CA ASN A 243 -8.15 -16.75 -16.54
C ASN A 243 -7.51 -15.38 -16.41
N ALA A 244 -7.58 -14.77 -15.22
CA ALA A 244 -6.87 -13.54 -14.95
C ALA A 244 -5.37 -13.69 -15.26
N SER A 245 -4.75 -12.62 -15.74
CA SER A 245 -3.33 -12.66 -16.08
C SER A 245 -2.47 -12.82 -14.82
N MET A 246 -1.51 -13.74 -14.89
CA MET A 246 -0.59 -14.05 -13.80
C MET A 246 0.83 -14.08 -14.33
N GLY A 247 1.77 -13.45 -13.66
CA GLY A 247 3.17 -13.41 -14.05
C GLY A 247 4.12 -13.26 -12.88
N LEU A 248 5.40 -13.37 -13.19
CA LEU A 248 6.49 -13.09 -12.27
C LEU A 248 6.71 -11.57 -12.17
N ASP A 249 7.35 -11.14 -11.09
CA ASP A 249 7.87 -9.78 -10.93
C ASP A 249 9.04 -9.55 -11.87
N ASP A 250 8.72 -9.29 -13.12
CA ASP A 250 9.67 -9.08 -14.23
C ASP A 250 9.80 -7.61 -14.65
N ASN A 251 9.71 -6.70 -13.69
CA ASN A 251 9.79 -5.25 -13.91
C ASN A 251 8.57 -4.58 -14.54
N ARG A 252 7.45 -5.30 -14.78
CA ARG A 252 6.24 -4.69 -15.32
C ARG A 252 4.96 -5.27 -14.78
N SER A 253 4.08 -4.40 -14.30
CA SER A 253 2.73 -4.75 -13.89
C SER A 253 1.77 -4.78 -15.09
N SER A 254 1.95 -5.72 -15.98
CA SER A 254 0.92 -6.07 -16.97
C SER A 254 -0.02 -7.17 -16.46
N PHE A 255 0.23 -7.68 -15.26
CA PHE A 255 -0.51 -8.80 -14.70
C PHE A 255 -1.54 -8.36 -13.66
N THR A 256 -2.65 -9.07 -13.61
CA THR A 256 -3.64 -8.93 -12.54
C THR A 256 -3.07 -9.43 -11.20
N TYR A 257 -2.30 -10.52 -11.26
CA TYR A 257 -1.60 -11.09 -10.12
C TYR A 257 -0.12 -11.27 -10.46
N GLU A 258 0.75 -10.66 -9.66
CA GLU A 258 2.21 -10.70 -9.86
C GLU A 258 2.88 -11.43 -8.69
N LEU A 259 3.59 -12.52 -8.99
CA LEU A 259 4.33 -13.29 -7.99
C LEU A 259 5.60 -12.52 -7.59
N LYS A 260 5.72 -12.22 -6.29
CA LYS A 260 6.84 -11.45 -5.70
C LYS A 260 7.90 -12.35 -5.07
N THR A 261 7.68 -13.66 -4.99
CA THR A 261 8.58 -14.65 -4.41
C THR A 261 8.76 -15.83 -5.37
N GLY A 262 9.81 -16.62 -5.14
CA GLY A 262 10.11 -17.78 -6.00
C GLY A 262 10.93 -17.43 -7.23
N LYS A 263 11.33 -18.46 -7.94
CA LYS A 263 12.08 -18.40 -9.19
C LYS A 263 11.17 -18.79 -10.35
N ALA A 264 11.66 -18.62 -11.58
CA ALA A 264 10.91 -18.99 -12.77
C ALA A 264 10.46 -20.47 -12.79
N GLU A 265 11.27 -21.36 -12.23
CA GLU A 265 10.95 -22.78 -12.08
C GLU A 265 9.80 -23.07 -11.10
N ASP A 266 9.61 -22.21 -10.08
CA ASP A 266 8.55 -22.34 -9.05
C ASP A 266 7.20 -21.78 -9.54
N PHE A 267 7.23 -20.90 -10.52
CA PHE A 267 6.05 -20.17 -10.99
C PHE A 267 4.87 -21.07 -11.44
N PRO A 268 5.08 -22.20 -12.17
CA PRO A 268 3.95 -23.08 -12.54
C PRO A 268 3.19 -23.62 -11.34
N ALA A 269 3.88 -24.02 -10.26
CA ALA A 269 3.28 -24.53 -9.03
C ALA A 269 2.57 -23.40 -8.26
N ALA A 270 3.19 -22.23 -8.11
CA ALA A 270 2.59 -21.06 -7.50
C ALA A 270 1.31 -20.63 -8.22
N LYS A 271 1.37 -20.59 -9.55
CA LYS A 271 0.21 -20.27 -10.39
C LYS A 271 -0.92 -21.30 -10.24
N ALA A 272 -0.59 -22.58 -10.10
CA ALA A 272 -1.58 -23.64 -9.89
C ALA A 272 -2.31 -23.45 -8.55
N ARG A 273 -1.59 -23.15 -7.45
CA ARG A 273 -2.19 -22.88 -6.12
C ARG A 273 -3.11 -21.67 -6.14
N LEU A 274 -2.67 -20.54 -6.74
CA LEU A 274 -3.53 -19.36 -6.85
C LEU A 274 -4.78 -19.63 -7.70
N LYS A 275 -4.64 -20.37 -8.79
CA LYS A 275 -5.80 -20.77 -9.63
C LYS A 275 -6.77 -21.68 -8.88
N ASP A 276 -6.26 -22.63 -8.12
CA ASP A 276 -7.10 -23.48 -7.27
C ASP A 276 -7.84 -22.64 -6.25
N PHE A 277 -7.16 -21.74 -5.54
CA PHE A 277 -7.83 -20.84 -4.60
C PHE A 277 -8.94 -20.03 -5.25
N ILE A 278 -8.70 -19.42 -6.42
CA ILE A 278 -9.71 -18.66 -7.18
C ILE A 278 -10.88 -19.58 -7.58
N HIS A 279 -10.58 -20.80 -8.07
CA HIS A 279 -11.59 -21.78 -8.46
C HIS A 279 -12.51 -22.14 -7.30
N GLN A 280 -11.95 -22.47 -6.14
CA GLN A 280 -12.71 -22.85 -4.95
C GLN A 280 -13.56 -21.67 -4.42
N VAL A 281 -12.96 -20.47 -4.34
CA VAL A 281 -13.68 -19.24 -3.95
C VAL A 281 -14.85 -18.96 -4.90
N LYS A 282 -14.69 -19.22 -6.19
CA LYS A 282 -15.73 -19.02 -7.21
C LYS A 282 -16.84 -20.06 -7.15
N THR A 283 -16.48 -21.34 -7.05
CA THR A 283 -17.40 -22.46 -7.29
C THR A 283 -18.10 -22.97 -6.04
N LEU A 284 -17.41 -23.01 -4.88
CA LEU A 284 -18.03 -23.45 -3.63
C LEU A 284 -19.03 -22.40 -3.10
N ASP A 285 -20.11 -22.87 -2.46
CA ASP A 285 -21.09 -21.98 -1.78
C ASP A 285 -21.66 -22.67 -0.52
N GLY A 286 -22.29 -21.89 0.37
CA GLY A 286 -22.91 -22.35 1.60
C GLY A 286 -21.95 -23.15 2.50
N ALA A 287 -22.40 -24.24 3.11
CA ALA A 287 -21.62 -25.02 4.05
C ALA A 287 -20.33 -25.60 3.46
N ALA A 288 -20.31 -25.93 2.17
CA ALA A 288 -19.10 -26.41 1.49
C ALA A 288 -18.03 -25.32 1.42
N PHE A 289 -18.41 -24.08 1.07
CA PHE A 289 -17.53 -22.92 1.10
C PHE A 289 -17.05 -22.63 2.52
N ASP A 290 -17.96 -22.63 3.49
CA ASP A 290 -17.63 -22.32 4.89
C ASP A 290 -16.59 -23.29 5.46
N THR A 291 -16.75 -24.59 5.20
CA THR A 291 -15.82 -25.62 5.64
C THR A 291 -14.45 -25.43 4.97
N TRP A 292 -14.46 -25.27 3.66
CA TRP A 292 -13.24 -25.15 2.89
C TRP A 292 -12.45 -23.86 3.24
N ILE A 293 -13.10 -22.70 3.24
CA ILE A 293 -12.42 -21.42 3.54
C ILE A 293 -11.90 -21.38 4.98
N GLY A 294 -12.63 -21.97 5.93
CA GLY A 294 -12.19 -22.08 7.32
C GLY A 294 -10.94 -22.96 7.51
N ALA A 295 -10.70 -23.91 6.60
CA ALA A 295 -9.46 -24.71 6.59
C ALA A 295 -8.30 -23.96 5.93
N HIS A 296 -8.57 -23.13 4.92
CA HIS A 296 -7.56 -22.50 4.07
C HIS A 296 -7.26 -21.04 4.40
N MET A 297 -8.05 -20.39 5.26
CA MET A 297 -7.86 -18.99 5.64
C MET A 297 -8.16 -18.77 7.12
N ASP A 298 -7.41 -17.90 7.77
CA ASP A 298 -7.84 -17.32 9.05
C ASP A 298 -8.94 -16.30 8.80
N VAL A 299 -10.20 -16.79 8.82
CA VAL A 299 -11.39 -15.98 8.57
C VAL A 299 -11.54 -14.89 9.64
N ASP A 300 -11.11 -15.13 10.88
CA ASP A 300 -11.16 -14.16 11.96
C ASP A 300 -10.25 -12.96 11.67
N LEU A 301 -9.01 -13.22 11.28
CA LEU A 301 -8.04 -12.19 10.87
C LEU A 301 -8.54 -11.41 9.63
N PHE A 302 -9.14 -12.12 8.66
CA PHE A 302 -9.72 -11.50 7.47
C PHE A 302 -10.90 -10.57 7.82
N LEU A 303 -11.78 -10.99 8.73
CA LEU A 303 -12.89 -10.16 9.21
C LEU A 303 -12.42 -8.93 9.99
N LYS A 304 -11.37 -9.06 10.82
CA LYS A 304 -10.72 -7.90 11.47
C LYS A 304 -10.15 -6.93 10.43
N THR A 305 -9.45 -7.48 9.41
CA THR A 305 -8.89 -6.68 8.32
C THR A 305 -10.00 -5.89 7.63
N TYR A 306 -11.11 -6.54 7.26
CA TYR A 306 -12.22 -5.87 6.59
C TYR A 306 -13.02 -4.93 7.49
N ALA A 307 -13.09 -5.19 8.78
CA ALA A 307 -13.67 -4.23 9.72
C ALA A 307 -12.87 -2.92 9.76
N VAL A 308 -11.55 -2.99 9.80
CA VAL A 308 -10.68 -1.79 9.71
C VAL A 308 -10.82 -1.14 8.33
N ASN A 309 -10.73 -1.92 7.24
CA ASN A 309 -10.87 -1.44 5.86
C ASN A 309 -12.12 -0.57 5.66
N VAL A 310 -13.27 -1.07 6.12
CA VAL A 310 -14.56 -0.38 6.01
C VAL A 310 -14.67 0.79 7.00
N ALA A 311 -14.12 0.66 8.20
CA ALA A 311 -14.09 1.75 9.17
C ALA A 311 -13.30 2.95 8.64
N VAL A 312 -12.11 2.74 8.07
CA VAL A 312 -11.29 3.83 7.49
C VAL A 312 -11.81 4.32 6.14
N GLY A 313 -12.79 3.64 5.55
CA GLY A 313 -13.39 4.07 4.29
C GLY A 313 -12.49 3.81 3.08
N MET A 314 -11.73 2.71 3.08
CA MET A 314 -10.90 2.31 1.96
C MET A 314 -11.77 1.79 0.81
N TRP A 315 -11.98 2.63 -0.19
CA TRP A 315 -12.83 2.31 -1.35
C TRP A 315 -12.04 1.63 -2.49
N ASP A 316 -10.73 1.85 -2.57
CA ASP A 316 -9.85 1.27 -3.60
C ASP A 316 -9.27 -0.07 -3.14
N ASP A 317 -10.13 -0.94 -2.63
CA ASP A 317 -9.80 -2.23 -2.03
C ASP A 317 -10.19 -3.43 -2.91
N TYR A 318 -9.95 -4.64 -2.41
CA TYR A 318 -10.37 -5.90 -3.05
C TYR A 318 -11.89 -5.94 -3.30
N TRP A 319 -12.72 -5.65 -2.27
CA TRP A 319 -14.16 -5.89 -2.35
C TRP A 319 -14.90 -4.89 -3.23
N ASN A 320 -14.47 -3.63 -3.23
CA ASN A 320 -15.09 -2.56 -4.01
C ASN A 320 -14.43 -2.39 -5.40
N ASN A 321 -13.13 -2.15 -5.46
CA ASN A 321 -12.40 -1.82 -6.70
C ASN A 321 -11.44 -2.91 -7.18
N THR A 322 -11.43 -4.08 -6.53
CA THR A 322 -10.59 -5.23 -6.89
C THR A 322 -9.10 -4.91 -7.01
N ASN A 323 -8.55 -4.16 -6.04
CA ASN A 323 -7.21 -3.60 -6.08
C ASN A 323 -6.54 -3.61 -4.71
N ASN A 324 -5.26 -3.25 -4.65
CA ASN A 324 -4.52 -2.84 -3.45
C ASN A 324 -4.50 -3.86 -2.31
N TYR A 325 -4.10 -5.08 -2.60
CA TYR A 325 -3.85 -6.09 -1.59
C TYR A 325 -2.76 -7.07 -2.05
N TYR A 326 -2.27 -7.86 -1.10
CA TYR A 326 -1.45 -9.02 -1.41
C TYR A 326 -2.10 -10.28 -0.83
N LEU A 327 -1.77 -11.43 -1.41
CA LEU A 327 -2.03 -12.74 -0.86
C LEU A 327 -0.71 -13.44 -0.59
N TYR A 328 -0.56 -14.02 0.59
CA TYR A 328 0.45 -15.02 0.85
C TYR A 328 -0.22 -16.38 0.88
N ILE A 329 0.23 -17.28 0.02
CA ILE A 329 -0.27 -18.66 -0.07
C ILE A 329 0.84 -19.57 0.41
N GLY A 330 0.62 -20.28 1.52
CA GLY A 330 1.58 -21.22 2.09
C GLY A 330 1.94 -22.33 1.09
N PRO A 331 3.05 -23.04 1.31
CA PRO A 331 3.47 -24.13 0.45
C PRO A 331 2.60 -25.38 0.63
N GLY A 332 2.66 -26.30 -0.33
CA GLY A 332 1.97 -27.60 -0.28
C GLY A 332 0.53 -27.55 -0.78
N ASP A 333 -0.12 -28.71 -0.73
CA ASP A 333 -1.48 -28.90 -1.24
C ASP A 333 -2.55 -28.44 -0.23
N ASP A 334 -2.25 -28.54 1.08
CA ASP A 334 -3.11 -28.05 2.18
C ASP A 334 -2.76 -26.61 2.56
N TYR A 335 -2.48 -25.78 1.55
CA TYR A 335 -2.03 -24.40 1.74
C TYR A 335 -3.00 -23.55 2.54
N LYS A 336 -2.45 -22.58 3.28
CA LYS A 336 -3.22 -21.49 3.90
C LYS A 336 -2.99 -20.19 3.14
N VAL A 337 -4.01 -19.34 3.14
CA VAL A 337 -3.99 -18.05 2.47
C VAL A 337 -4.16 -16.94 3.50
N TRP A 338 -3.28 -15.95 3.44
CA TRP A 338 -3.36 -14.75 4.25
C TRP A 338 -3.55 -13.54 3.36
N PHE A 339 -4.50 -12.70 3.76
CA PHE A 339 -4.76 -11.40 3.11
C PHE A 339 -3.88 -10.33 3.77
N ILE A 340 -3.20 -9.53 2.95
CA ILE A 340 -2.31 -8.47 3.41
C ILE A 340 -2.84 -7.14 2.85
N PRO A 341 -3.29 -6.22 3.70
CA PRO A 341 -3.80 -4.92 3.27
C PRO A 341 -2.66 -4.04 2.73
N TYR A 342 -2.94 -3.29 1.65
CA TYR A 342 -1.94 -2.45 0.99
C TYR A 342 -2.55 -1.17 0.42
N ASP A 343 -1.76 -0.04 0.42
CA ASP A 343 -2.03 1.24 -0.24
C ASP A 343 -3.25 1.99 0.31
N TYR A 344 -3.19 2.39 1.58
CA TYR A 344 -4.30 3.01 2.33
C TYR A 344 -4.28 4.54 2.33
N ASP A 345 -3.70 5.18 1.32
CA ASP A 345 -3.64 6.64 1.20
C ASP A 345 -5.01 7.28 0.86
N ASN A 346 -5.86 6.58 0.11
CA ASN A 346 -7.19 7.04 -0.30
C ASN A 346 -8.29 6.66 0.70
N THR A 347 -8.18 7.15 1.93
CA THR A 347 -9.06 6.78 3.06
C THR A 347 -9.57 8.00 3.82
N LEU A 348 -10.25 7.77 4.93
CA LEU A 348 -10.70 8.80 5.91
C LEU A 348 -11.42 9.98 5.24
N GLY A 349 -12.37 9.65 4.37
CA GLY A 349 -13.21 10.63 3.67
C GLY A 349 -12.73 11.00 2.25
N THR A 350 -11.51 10.60 1.86
CA THR A 350 -11.09 10.70 0.46
C THR A 350 -11.73 9.57 -0.33
N SER A 351 -12.65 9.89 -1.22
CA SER A 351 -13.35 8.93 -2.08
C SER A 351 -13.59 9.50 -3.46
N ALA A 352 -13.53 8.64 -4.48
CA ALA A 352 -13.77 8.99 -5.86
C ALA A 352 -15.09 8.38 -6.38
N ALA A 353 -15.57 8.88 -7.52
CA ALA A 353 -16.74 8.32 -8.20
C ALA A 353 -16.46 7.02 -8.96
N CYS A 354 -15.30 6.38 -8.71
CA CYS A 354 -14.97 5.09 -9.31
C CYS A 354 -15.36 3.93 -8.37
N GLY A 355 -15.66 2.78 -8.96
CA GLY A 355 -16.18 1.63 -8.23
C GLY A 355 -17.65 1.80 -7.83
N ILE A 356 -18.09 1.05 -6.82
CA ILE A 356 -19.46 1.07 -6.30
C ILE A 356 -19.66 2.21 -5.31
N GLN A 357 -18.59 2.58 -4.63
CA GLN A 357 -18.58 3.55 -3.56
C GLN A 357 -18.44 4.98 -4.07
N SER A 358 -19.38 5.83 -3.72
CA SER A 358 -19.27 7.27 -3.90
C SER A 358 -19.13 8.04 -2.59
N ASP A 359 -19.53 7.45 -1.46
CA ASP A 359 -19.42 8.05 -0.11
C ASP A 359 -18.93 7.01 0.91
N ALA A 360 -17.62 6.89 1.02
CA ALA A 360 -16.98 5.95 1.92
C ALA A 360 -17.30 6.20 3.42
N GLY A 361 -17.76 7.38 3.79
CA GLY A 361 -18.18 7.70 5.16
C GLY A 361 -19.54 7.13 5.53
N ARG A 362 -20.51 7.19 4.61
CA ARG A 362 -21.93 6.87 4.87
C ARG A 362 -22.39 5.52 4.32
N GLN A 363 -21.56 4.84 3.54
CA GLN A 363 -21.88 3.55 2.94
C GLN A 363 -22.22 2.49 4.00
N ASP A 364 -23.24 1.67 3.69
CA ASP A 364 -23.61 0.49 4.47
C ASP A 364 -22.43 -0.51 4.52
N PRO A 365 -21.92 -0.86 5.72
CA PRO A 365 -20.80 -1.79 5.84
C PRO A 365 -21.06 -3.20 5.26
N TYR A 366 -22.31 -3.65 5.20
CA TYR A 366 -22.68 -4.94 4.59
C TYR A 366 -22.75 -4.88 3.07
N LYS A 367 -22.81 -3.67 2.50
CA LYS A 367 -22.87 -3.40 1.05
C LYS A 367 -21.68 -2.56 0.61
N TRP A 368 -20.53 -2.81 1.23
CA TRP A 368 -19.31 -2.04 0.98
C TRP A 368 -18.79 -2.23 -0.44
N GLY A 369 -18.81 -3.44 -0.94
CA GLY A 369 -18.26 -3.79 -2.24
C GLY A 369 -19.26 -4.48 -3.17
N SER A 370 -18.71 -5.07 -4.22
CA SER A 370 -19.47 -5.75 -5.26
C SER A 370 -19.79 -7.19 -4.91
N ASP A 371 -21.02 -7.62 -5.17
CA ASP A 371 -21.41 -9.05 -5.10
C ASP A 371 -20.64 -9.91 -6.12
N LYS A 372 -20.01 -9.30 -7.11
CA LYS A 372 -19.15 -9.99 -8.09
C LYS A 372 -17.79 -10.39 -7.50
N ASN A 373 -17.39 -9.81 -6.37
CA ASN A 373 -16.16 -10.13 -5.66
C ASN A 373 -16.47 -11.15 -4.56
N PRO A 374 -16.27 -12.46 -4.82
CA PRO A 374 -16.98 -13.53 -4.12
C PRO A 374 -16.50 -13.76 -2.69
N LEU A 375 -15.21 -13.52 -2.36
CA LEU A 375 -14.65 -13.94 -1.08
C LEU A 375 -15.40 -13.32 0.10
N MET A 376 -15.41 -11.98 0.20
CA MET A 376 -16.10 -11.30 1.30
C MET A 376 -17.61 -11.47 1.23
N THR A 377 -18.20 -11.46 0.04
CA THR A 377 -19.63 -11.66 -0.16
C THR A 377 -20.10 -13.03 0.36
N LYS A 378 -19.34 -14.09 0.09
CA LYS A 378 -19.67 -15.44 0.57
C LYS A 378 -19.43 -15.60 2.08
N ILE A 379 -18.34 -15.03 2.60
CA ILE A 379 -18.06 -15.03 4.05
C ILE A 379 -19.22 -14.39 4.81
N LEU A 380 -19.79 -13.28 4.33
CA LEU A 380 -20.90 -12.60 4.98
C LEU A 380 -22.26 -13.32 4.85
N LYS A 381 -22.39 -14.37 4.02
CA LYS A 381 -23.57 -15.25 4.03
C LYS A 381 -23.62 -16.15 5.27
N ASN A 382 -22.46 -16.48 5.86
CA ASN A 382 -22.41 -17.18 7.14
C ASN A 382 -22.82 -16.24 8.28
N SER A 383 -23.90 -16.61 8.98
CA SER A 383 -24.48 -15.73 10.02
C SER A 383 -23.54 -15.48 11.21
N ALA A 384 -22.73 -16.48 11.60
CA ALA A 384 -21.76 -16.34 12.69
C ALA A 384 -20.63 -15.38 12.29
N TRP A 385 -20.10 -15.49 11.09
CA TRP A 385 -19.06 -14.58 10.57
C TRP A 385 -19.60 -13.17 10.34
N LYS A 386 -20.83 -13.05 9.84
CA LYS A 386 -21.50 -11.76 9.69
C LYS A 386 -21.69 -11.07 11.05
N ALA A 387 -22.11 -11.81 12.07
CA ALA A 387 -22.24 -11.28 13.42
C ALA A 387 -20.89 -10.85 14.01
N LYS A 388 -19.84 -11.62 13.76
CA LYS A 388 -18.47 -11.29 14.19
C LYS A 388 -17.90 -10.07 13.49
N TYR A 389 -18.10 -9.93 12.19
CA TYR A 389 -17.75 -8.72 11.42
C TYR A 389 -18.43 -7.47 11.98
N LYS A 390 -19.74 -7.54 12.26
CA LYS A 390 -20.48 -6.46 12.94
C LYS A 390 -19.85 -6.13 14.29
N GLN A 391 -19.55 -7.15 15.10
CA GLN A 391 -18.94 -6.97 16.41
C GLN A 391 -17.59 -6.23 16.30
N TYR A 392 -16.74 -6.57 15.33
CA TYR A 392 -15.47 -5.88 15.11
C TYR A 392 -15.65 -4.43 14.71
N LEU A 393 -16.58 -4.12 13.80
CA LEU A 393 -16.91 -2.73 13.46
C LEU A 393 -17.40 -1.94 14.67
N GLN A 394 -18.25 -2.54 15.50
CA GLN A 394 -18.74 -1.92 16.75
C GLN A 394 -17.60 -1.68 17.74
N GLN A 395 -16.71 -2.65 17.94
CA GLN A 395 -15.53 -2.49 18.79
C GLN A 395 -14.59 -1.38 18.32
N LEU A 396 -14.42 -1.21 17.01
CA LEU A 396 -13.64 -0.11 16.44
C LEU A 396 -14.29 1.24 16.71
N CYS A 397 -15.60 1.38 16.43
CA CYS A 397 -16.28 2.67 16.32
C CYS A 397 -17.00 3.10 17.60
N GLN A 398 -17.19 2.20 18.60
CA GLN A 398 -17.83 2.55 19.87
C GLN A 398 -17.03 3.60 20.63
N ASP A 399 -17.66 4.25 21.61
CA ASP A 399 -16.95 5.19 22.49
C ASP A 399 -15.82 4.47 23.23
N GLY A 400 -14.62 5.06 23.20
CA GLY A 400 -13.40 4.42 23.72
C GLY A 400 -12.78 3.35 22.79
N GLY A 401 -13.41 3.00 21.68
CA GLY A 401 -12.83 2.12 20.67
C GLY A 401 -11.67 2.79 19.91
N PRO A 402 -10.78 1.99 19.29
CA PRO A 402 -9.56 2.53 18.67
C PRO A 402 -9.81 3.44 17.47
N PHE A 403 -10.99 3.40 16.87
CA PHE A 403 -11.47 4.30 15.81
C PHE A 403 -12.46 5.35 16.31
N SER A 404 -12.71 5.47 17.62
CA SER A 404 -13.59 6.50 18.16
C SER A 404 -13.05 7.91 17.88
N TYR A 405 -13.96 8.88 17.70
CA TYR A 405 -13.61 10.28 17.45
C TYR A 405 -12.53 10.81 18.41
N LYS A 406 -12.75 10.65 19.71
CA LYS A 406 -11.85 11.19 20.74
C LYS A 406 -10.43 10.64 20.63
N LEU A 407 -10.28 9.31 20.48
CA LEU A 407 -8.98 8.67 20.44
C LEU A 407 -8.27 8.94 19.10
N SER A 408 -9.03 8.91 18.00
CA SER A 408 -8.49 9.18 16.65
C SER A 408 -7.99 10.62 16.53
N VAL A 409 -8.78 11.59 16.96
CA VAL A 409 -8.39 13.01 16.93
C VAL A 409 -7.18 13.29 17.81
N SER A 410 -7.15 12.72 19.02
CA SER A 410 -5.99 12.87 19.91
C SER A 410 -4.70 12.35 19.26
N ARG A 411 -4.77 11.17 18.63
CA ARG A 411 -3.62 10.56 17.96
C ARG A 411 -3.17 11.37 16.73
N ILE A 412 -4.10 11.76 15.88
CA ILE A 412 -3.80 12.55 14.68
C ILE A 412 -3.16 13.90 15.07
N ARG A 413 -3.71 14.58 16.07
CA ARG A 413 -3.14 15.85 16.55
C ARG A 413 -1.73 15.68 17.09
N ALA A 414 -1.46 14.61 17.83
CA ALA A 414 -0.12 14.32 18.33
C ALA A 414 0.88 14.15 17.17
N TRP A 415 0.51 13.40 16.14
CA TRP A 415 1.35 13.21 14.96
C TRP A 415 1.55 14.49 14.16
N GLN A 416 0.47 15.22 13.87
CA GLN A 416 0.59 16.50 13.16
C GLN A 416 1.44 17.51 13.93
N THR A 417 1.33 17.56 15.25
CA THR A 417 2.20 18.40 16.09
C THR A 417 3.67 18.01 15.96
N ALA A 418 3.95 16.70 15.93
CA ALA A 418 5.32 16.18 15.81
C ALA A 418 5.95 16.49 14.44
N VAL A 419 5.17 16.45 13.34
CA VAL A 419 5.69 16.67 11.99
C VAL A 419 5.57 18.11 11.49
N GLN A 420 4.70 18.92 12.07
CA GLN A 420 4.46 20.32 11.66
C GLN A 420 5.75 21.13 11.49
N PRO A 421 6.77 21.03 12.34
CA PRO A 421 8.03 21.78 12.17
C PRO A 421 8.82 21.39 10.92
N TYR A 422 8.54 20.22 10.34
CA TYR A 422 9.31 19.61 9.25
C TYR A 422 8.58 19.60 7.90
N VAL A 423 7.35 20.11 7.82
CA VAL A 423 6.55 20.10 6.58
C VAL A 423 7.09 21.09 5.55
N SER A 424 7.62 22.24 6.00
CA SER A 424 8.28 23.19 5.11
C SER A 424 9.52 22.56 4.48
N ASN A 425 9.67 22.65 3.16
CA ASN A 425 10.67 21.93 2.39
C ASN A 425 11.20 22.77 1.21
N ASP A 426 12.28 22.31 0.58
CA ASP A 426 12.95 23.06 -0.51
C ASP A 426 12.27 22.82 -1.88
N THR A 427 11.34 21.88 -2.01
CA THR A 427 10.62 21.65 -3.29
C THR A 427 9.53 22.68 -3.52
N GLY A 428 9.03 23.29 -2.45
CA GLY A 428 7.92 24.27 -2.49
C GLY A 428 6.54 23.62 -2.67
N GLU A 429 6.45 22.28 -2.58
CA GLU A 429 5.19 21.53 -2.68
C GLU A 429 4.72 21.09 -1.30
N ASP A 430 3.39 21.00 -1.10
CA ASP A 430 2.75 20.47 0.13
C ASP A 430 3.31 21.08 1.43
N MET A 431 3.39 22.41 1.46
CA MET A 431 4.05 23.18 2.51
C MET A 431 3.24 23.38 3.79
N ALA A 432 2.02 22.84 3.86
CA ALA A 432 1.12 23.05 4.99
C ALA A 432 0.20 21.84 5.22
N ILE A 433 -0.10 21.58 6.49
CA ILE A 433 -1.09 20.58 6.90
C ILE A 433 -2.50 21.18 6.84
N SER A 434 -3.46 20.44 6.28
CA SER A 434 -4.86 20.83 6.18
C SER A 434 -5.77 19.65 6.55
N ASP A 435 -6.80 19.93 7.36
CA ASP A 435 -7.80 18.94 7.77
C ASP A 435 -8.88 18.74 6.69
N ARG A 436 -8.46 18.29 5.49
CA ARG A 436 -9.37 18.06 4.37
C ARG A 436 -9.00 16.80 3.60
N PRO A 437 -9.97 16.15 2.93
CA PRO A 437 -9.66 15.15 1.90
C PRO A 437 -8.95 15.79 0.70
N ALA A 438 -8.46 14.97 -0.22
CA ALA A 438 -7.92 15.42 -1.48
C ALA A 438 -8.92 16.29 -2.25
N SER A 439 -8.43 17.27 -3.01
CA SER A 439 -9.29 18.21 -3.77
C SER A 439 -10.15 17.53 -4.84
N TRP A 440 -9.71 16.39 -5.34
CA TRP A 440 -10.45 15.56 -6.31
C TRP A 440 -11.51 14.66 -5.65
N SER A 441 -11.57 14.58 -4.32
CA SER A 441 -12.57 13.77 -3.61
C SER A 441 -13.98 14.29 -3.85
N ASN A 442 -14.94 13.37 -4.02
CA ASN A 442 -16.36 13.70 -4.14
C ASN A 442 -16.98 14.30 -2.89
N HIS A 443 -16.34 14.11 -1.73
CA HIS A 443 -16.84 14.48 -0.40
C HIS A 443 -15.82 15.37 0.34
N GLY A 444 -15.56 16.54 -0.22
CA GLY A 444 -14.66 17.54 0.34
C GLY A 444 -15.12 18.15 1.68
N GLU A 445 -16.36 17.83 2.13
CA GLU A 445 -16.91 18.26 3.42
C GLU A 445 -16.31 17.52 4.62
N TYR A 446 -15.77 16.30 4.45
CA TYR A 446 -15.20 15.54 5.55
C TYR A 446 -14.06 16.26 6.27
N ARG A 447 -14.02 16.10 7.59
CA ARG A 447 -12.98 16.60 8.49
C ARG A 447 -12.52 15.49 9.42
N LEU A 448 -11.27 15.51 9.79
CA LEU A 448 -10.70 14.53 10.73
C LEU A 448 -10.67 15.07 12.16
N LEU A 449 -10.41 16.36 12.33
CA LEU A 449 -10.13 16.97 13.64
C LEU A 449 -11.28 17.80 14.18
N GLU A 450 -12.06 18.41 13.29
CA GLU A 450 -13.15 19.29 13.66
C GLU A 450 -14.30 18.51 14.33
N ASP A 451 -14.79 19.05 15.44
CA ASP A 451 -15.99 18.52 16.10
C ASP A 451 -17.25 19.01 15.39
N SER A 452 -17.60 18.35 14.30
CA SER A 452 -18.76 18.69 13.47
C SER A 452 -19.53 17.43 13.04
N GLN A 453 -20.70 17.65 12.45
CA GLN A 453 -21.49 16.56 11.83
C GLN A 453 -20.80 15.91 10.63
N ASN A 454 -19.78 16.58 10.06
CA ASN A 454 -18.98 16.08 8.94
C ASN A 454 -17.64 15.46 9.39
N ASN A 455 -17.45 15.29 10.71
CA ASN A 455 -16.30 14.55 11.20
C ASN A 455 -16.38 13.09 10.76
N PHE A 456 -15.36 12.60 10.06
CA PHE A 456 -15.39 11.28 9.44
C PHE A 456 -15.59 10.16 10.47
N PHE A 457 -14.94 10.23 11.62
CA PHE A 457 -15.06 9.23 12.69
C PHE A 457 -16.47 9.17 13.26
N LYS A 458 -17.11 10.33 13.48
CA LYS A 458 -18.49 10.42 13.97
C LYS A 458 -19.48 9.91 12.93
N VAL A 459 -19.29 10.28 11.67
CA VAL A 459 -20.14 9.80 10.57
C VAL A 459 -20.11 8.29 10.49
N LYS A 460 -18.89 7.70 10.48
CA LYS A 460 -18.72 6.24 10.42
C LYS A 460 -19.31 5.54 11.65
N ALA A 461 -19.06 6.06 12.86
CA ALA A 461 -19.64 5.50 14.08
C ALA A 461 -21.17 5.53 14.05
N GLY A 462 -21.78 6.60 13.50
CA GLY A 462 -23.23 6.70 13.32
C GLY A 462 -23.79 5.67 12.34
N VAL A 463 -23.05 5.31 11.29
CA VAL A 463 -23.43 4.24 10.35
C VAL A 463 -23.30 2.87 11.00
N VAL A 464 -22.19 2.59 11.66
CA VAL A 464 -21.95 1.31 12.35
C VAL A 464 -22.96 1.08 13.48
N GLY A 465 -23.34 2.12 14.20
CA GLY A 465 -24.36 2.05 15.26
C GLY A 465 -25.76 1.65 14.76
N LYS A 466 -26.05 1.80 13.46
CA LYS A 466 -27.32 1.41 12.83
C LYS A 466 -27.31 0.00 12.22
N MET A 467 -26.19 -0.71 12.26
CA MET A 467 -26.12 -2.07 11.73
C MET A 467 -27.04 -3.02 12.53
N GLN A 468 -27.90 -3.73 11.83
CA GLN A 468 -28.83 -4.73 12.38
C GLN A 468 -28.24 -6.14 12.32
#